data_3b70bb2ed1cb1227a183498a059821ab
#
_entry.id   3b70bb2ed1cb1227a183498a059821ab
#
_cell.length_a   1.000
_cell.length_b   1.000
_cell.length_c   1.000
_cell.angle_alpha   90.00
_cell.angle_beta   90.00
_cell.angle_gamma   90.00
#
_symmetry.space_group_name_H-M   'P 1'
#
loop_
_entity.id
_entity.type
_entity.pdbx_description
1 polymer ?
#
loop_
_entity_poly.entity_id
_entity_poly.type
_entity_poly.pdbx_seq_one_letter_code
_entity_poly.pdbx_strand_id
1 'polypeptide(L)'
;MGPLAATRGLPADVPYAVKVHGSDLEYAVAPAPARFVPAAQEGIERAATLLVGSGHTARRMFELLQDRGLPARTRLGPPGVDTESFRPRSPAEAEAEVRAVAERLLAGGVRDEAGTFARDEHAVARALLSLDLSDGPHVAYVGKLLRNKGVDLLAAAWPLVLAACPDAKLVVVGFGDFAESFDALVSALSIGDLDAVHGLCAEHALRHLVAFLDAGGADAAYLAAARGLPDSITRTGRLEHDELAPLLSACTAQVVSSTFPEAYGMVAAEAAAAGALPIVAAHSGLDEVAATLAPGLPAEARELLRFAVGPHAVSDLAGRVVAWLEMEPEQQEAIRASLVGTARRLFGWDGVASGVIAAAQGRHDELAPLP
;
A
#
# COMPACT_ATOMS: atom_id res chain seq x y z
N MET A 1 -2.46 -19.54 16.09
CA MET A 1 -1.89 -20.34 17.24
C MET A 1 -1.75 -19.49 18.51
N GLY A 2 -1.29 -18.21 18.45
CA GLY A 2 -1.13 -17.34 19.62
C GLY A 2 -2.36 -17.21 20.51
N PRO A 3 -3.56 -16.88 19.97
CA PRO A 3 -4.76 -16.73 20.80
C PRO A 3 -5.14 -18.03 21.55
N LEU A 4 -5.00 -19.18 20.90
CA LEU A 4 -5.28 -20.47 21.53
C LEU A 4 -4.32 -20.78 22.68
N ALA A 5 -3.04 -20.44 22.51
CA ALA A 5 -2.04 -20.58 23.58
C ALA A 5 -2.36 -19.66 24.76
N ALA A 6 -2.81 -18.42 24.50
CA ALA A 6 -3.24 -17.48 25.55
C ALA A 6 -4.47 -18.01 26.31
N THR A 7 -5.49 -18.49 25.59
CA THR A 7 -6.70 -19.06 26.20
C THR A 7 -6.41 -20.24 27.11
N ARG A 8 -5.52 -21.13 26.69
CA ARG A 8 -5.20 -22.36 27.45
C ARG A 8 -4.12 -22.17 28.51
N GLY A 9 -3.21 -21.21 28.33
CA GLY A 9 -2.01 -21.06 29.15
C GLY A 9 -2.09 -19.96 30.20
N LEU A 10 -2.91 -18.91 30.00
CA LEU A 10 -3.04 -17.83 30.96
C LEU A 10 -4.01 -18.21 32.09
N PRO A 11 -3.72 -17.81 33.34
CA PRO A 11 -4.68 -17.88 34.45
C PRO A 11 -6.01 -17.21 34.08
N ALA A 12 -7.11 -17.65 34.72
CA ALA A 12 -8.46 -17.20 34.36
C ALA A 12 -8.70 -15.69 34.63
N ASP A 13 -7.98 -15.14 35.57
CA ASP A 13 -8.02 -13.72 35.99
C ASP A 13 -7.10 -12.80 35.17
N VAL A 14 -6.25 -13.33 34.31
CA VAL A 14 -5.39 -12.53 33.45
C VAL A 14 -6.14 -12.13 32.19
N PRO A 15 -6.47 -10.84 32.02
CA PRO A 15 -7.14 -10.33 30.82
C PRO A 15 -6.15 -10.28 29.64
N TYR A 16 -6.66 -10.47 28.42
CA TYR A 16 -5.88 -10.30 27.19
C TYR A 16 -6.77 -9.81 26.05
N ALA A 17 -6.17 -9.17 25.08
CA ALA A 17 -6.80 -8.84 23.79
C ALA A 17 -6.20 -9.70 22.67
N VAL A 18 -6.95 -9.87 21.59
CA VAL A 18 -6.48 -10.53 20.38
C VAL A 18 -6.50 -9.54 19.22
N LYS A 19 -5.37 -9.33 18.57
CA LYS A 19 -5.30 -8.60 17.31
C LYS A 19 -5.45 -9.58 16.15
N VAL A 20 -6.49 -9.37 15.33
CA VAL A 20 -6.83 -10.23 14.19
C VAL A 20 -6.29 -9.61 12.92
N HIS A 21 -5.46 -10.36 12.20
CA HIS A 21 -4.95 -9.97 10.89
C HIS A 21 -5.78 -10.58 9.78
N GLY A 22 -6.06 -9.81 8.71
CA GLY A 22 -6.81 -10.30 7.56
C GLY A 22 -6.17 -11.50 6.87
N SER A 23 -4.83 -11.57 6.86
CA SER A 23 -4.09 -12.70 6.32
C SER A 23 -4.39 -14.03 7.03
N ASP A 24 -4.57 -14.01 8.35
CA ASP A 24 -4.93 -15.21 9.11
C ASP A 24 -6.33 -15.71 8.71
N LEU A 25 -7.26 -14.80 8.48
CA LEU A 25 -8.62 -15.13 8.04
C LEU A 25 -8.62 -15.69 6.61
N GLU A 26 -7.95 -15.02 5.67
CA GLU A 26 -8.01 -15.36 4.25
C GLU A 26 -7.13 -16.56 3.86
N TYR A 27 -5.95 -16.70 4.46
CA TYR A 27 -5.00 -17.74 4.06
C TYR A 27 -4.99 -18.97 4.96
N ALA A 28 -5.55 -18.87 6.17
CA ALA A 28 -5.63 -20.01 7.08
C ALA A 28 -7.07 -20.46 7.34
N VAL A 29 -7.96 -19.55 7.80
CA VAL A 29 -9.30 -19.94 8.23
C VAL A 29 -10.22 -20.20 7.06
N ALA A 30 -10.30 -19.28 6.09
CA ALA A 30 -11.23 -19.37 4.96
C ALA A 30 -11.02 -20.58 4.05
N PRO A 31 -9.77 -21.03 3.73
CA PRO A 31 -9.56 -22.21 2.89
C PRO A 31 -9.94 -23.54 3.56
N ALA A 32 -9.95 -23.60 4.89
CA ALA A 32 -10.26 -24.83 5.63
C ALA A 32 -11.08 -24.54 6.91
N PRO A 33 -12.30 -23.99 6.78
CA PRO A 33 -13.08 -23.49 7.91
C PRO A 33 -13.44 -24.59 8.91
N ALA A 34 -13.80 -25.78 8.45
CA ALA A 34 -14.11 -26.93 9.33
C ALA A 34 -12.96 -27.29 10.27
N ARG A 35 -11.71 -27.04 9.86
CA ARG A 35 -10.51 -27.31 10.65
C ARG A 35 -10.17 -26.16 11.61
N PHE A 36 -10.27 -24.91 11.15
CA PHE A 36 -9.69 -23.78 11.87
C PHE A 36 -10.69 -22.93 12.63
N VAL A 37 -11.98 -22.90 12.24
CA VAL A 37 -13.00 -22.12 12.95
C VAL A 37 -13.14 -22.54 14.41
N PRO A 38 -13.24 -23.84 14.78
CA PRO A 38 -13.34 -24.21 16.19
C PRO A 38 -12.15 -23.75 17.03
N ALA A 39 -10.92 -23.88 16.50
CA ALA A 39 -9.72 -23.43 17.20
C ALA A 39 -9.63 -21.90 17.30
N ALA A 40 -10.11 -21.18 16.29
CA ALA A 40 -10.19 -19.71 16.31
C ALA A 40 -11.22 -19.25 17.33
N GLN A 41 -12.42 -19.85 17.36
CA GLN A 41 -13.46 -19.54 18.35
C GLN A 41 -12.97 -19.78 19.78
N GLU A 42 -12.37 -20.95 20.06
CA GLU A 42 -11.76 -21.26 21.36
C GLU A 42 -10.67 -20.22 21.74
N GLY A 43 -9.79 -19.87 20.77
CA GLY A 43 -8.69 -18.93 21.00
C GLY A 43 -9.13 -17.51 21.37
N ILE A 44 -10.33 -17.10 20.93
CA ILE A 44 -10.87 -15.76 21.21
C ILE A 44 -11.93 -15.75 22.31
N GLU A 45 -12.33 -16.90 22.83
CA GLU A 45 -13.45 -17.05 23.77
C GLU A 45 -13.30 -16.12 25.00
N ARG A 46 -12.13 -16.14 25.63
CA ARG A 46 -11.82 -15.37 26.84
C ARG A 46 -11.21 -13.98 26.57
N ALA A 47 -10.96 -13.61 25.30
CA ALA A 47 -10.39 -12.31 24.98
C ALA A 47 -11.34 -11.18 25.42
N ALA A 48 -10.84 -10.23 26.18
CA ALA A 48 -11.61 -9.06 26.61
C ALA A 48 -12.04 -8.22 25.39
N THR A 49 -11.15 -8.09 24.41
CA THR A 49 -11.40 -7.30 23.19
C THR A 49 -10.73 -7.99 21.98
N LEU A 50 -11.37 -7.89 20.84
CA LEU A 50 -10.80 -8.21 19.55
C LEU A 50 -10.45 -6.92 18.81
N LEU A 51 -9.20 -6.75 18.42
CA LEU A 51 -8.73 -5.62 17.64
C LEU A 51 -8.59 -6.02 16.17
N VAL A 52 -9.18 -5.26 15.29
CA VAL A 52 -9.09 -5.42 13.82
C VAL A 52 -8.54 -4.16 13.18
N GLY A 53 -7.79 -4.30 12.08
CA GLY A 53 -7.26 -3.14 11.36
C GLY A 53 -8.34 -2.31 10.67
N SER A 54 -9.45 -2.94 10.26
CA SER A 54 -10.50 -2.30 9.47
C SER A 54 -11.87 -2.95 9.71
N GLY A 55 -12.95 -2.24 9.42
CA GLY A 55 -14.29 -2.79 9.39
C GLY A 55 -14.45 -3.91 8.35
N HIS A 56 -13.71 -3.84 7.24
CA HIS A 56 -13.63 -4.95 6.28
C HIS A 56 -13.14 -6.24 6.95
N THR A 57 -12.05 -6.19 7.70
CA THR A 57 -11.52 -7.34 8.45
C THR A 57 -12.51 -7.82 9.51
N ALA A 58 -13.21 -6.89 10.19
CA ALA A 58 -14.25 -7.24 11.15
C ALA A 58 -15.39 -8.02 10.51
N ARG A 59 -15.96 -7.51 9.42
CA ARG A 59 -17.04 -8.19 8.67
C ARG A 59 -16.61 -9.60 8.24
N ARG A 60 -15.40 -9.72 7.71
CA ARG A 60 -14.87 -11.00 7.27
C ARG A 60 -14.70 -11.99 8.43
N MET A 61 -14.24 -11.53 9.58
CA MET A 61 -14.16 -12.33 10.80
C MET A 61 -15.55 -12.79 11.26
N PHE A 62 -16.55 -11.91 11.25
CA PHE A 62 -17.92 -12.26 11.66
C PHE A 62 -18.55 -13.29 10.74
N GLU A 63 -18.34 -13.16 9.42
CA GLU A 63 -18.80 -14.13 8.41
C GLU A 63 -18.21 -15.53 8.63
N LEU A 64 -16.90 -15.60 8.91
CA LEU A 64 -16.20 -16.87 9.07
C LEU A 64 -16.49 -17.54 10.41
N LEU A 65 -16.51 -16.78 11.50
CA LEU A 65 -16.63 -17.33 12.85
C LEU A 65 -18.09 -17.48 13.31
N GLN A 66 -19.04 -16.75 12.72
CA GLN A 66 -20.50 -16.84 12.97
C GLN A 66 -20.91 -16.75 14.45
N ASP A 67 -20.13 -16.07 15.28
CA ASP A 67 -20.44 -15.82 16.69
C ASP A 67 -21.09 -14.45 16.86
N ARG A 68 -22.33 -14.44 17.39
CA ARG A 68 -23.14 -13.21 17.58
C ARG A 68 -22.58 -12.27 18.64
N GLY A 69 -21.71 -12.72 19.52
CA GLY A 69 -21.06 -11.92 20.57
C GLY A 69 -19.89 -11.10 20.08
N LEU A 70 -19.34 -11.41 18.89
CA LEU A 70 -18.14 -10.74 18.37
C LEU A 70 -18.29 -9.22 18.16
N PRO A 71 -19.37 -8.70 17.57
CA PRO A 71 -19.50 -7.26 17.32
C PRO A 71 -19.40 -6.41 18.58
N ALA A 72 -19.96 -6.89 19.70
CA ALA A 72 -19.98 -6.16 20.96
C ALA A 72 -18.57 -5.91 21.55
N ARG A 73 -17.64 -6.83 21.33
CA ARG A 73 -16.27 -6.80 21.86
C ARG A 73 -15.18 -6.60 20.80
N THR A 74 -15.57 -6.26 19.57
CA THR A 74 -14.62 -5.91 18.50
C THR A 74 -14.47 -4.41 18.39
N ARG A 75 -13.22 -3.94 18.28
CA ARG A 75 -12.86 -2.52 18.14
C ARG A 75 -11.82 -2.34 17.04
N LEU A 76 -11.75 -1.13 16.48
CA LEU A 76 -10.67 -0.77 15.60
C LEU A 76 -9.36 -0.71 16.37
N GLY A 77 -8.34 -1.30 15.81
CA GLY A 77 -6.96 -1.27 16.29
C GLY A 77 -6.05 -1.37 15.07
N PRO A 78 -5.94 -0.31 14.25
CA PRO A 78 -5.07 -0.31 13.08
C PRO A 78 -3.63 -0.59 13.52
N PRO A 79 -2.78 -1.11 12.62
CA PRO A 79 -1.36 -1.22 12.87
C PRO A 79 -0.72 0.18 12.94
N GLY A 80 0.41 0.29 13.67
CA GLY A 80 1.14 1.54 13.81
C GLY A 80 2.09 1.79 12.65
N VAL A 81 2.41 3.07 12.45
CA VAL A 81 3.46 3.57 11.55
C VAL A 81 4.58 4.15 12.41
N ASP A 82 5.82 3.87 12.04
CA ASP A 82 6.98 4.55 12.60
C ASP A 82 7.06 5.97 12.02
N THR A 83 6.38 6.91 12.68
CA THR A 83 6.31 8.32 12.23
C THR A 83 7.58 9.11 12.50
N GLU A 84 8.58 8.52 13.15
CA GLU A 84 9.92 9.09 13.29
C GLU A 84 10.76 8.79 12.05
N SER A 85 10.66 7.58 11.52
CA SER A 85 11.31 7.18 10.28
C SER A 85 10.56 7.72 9.06
N PHE A 86 9.24 7.47 8.97
CA PHE A 86 8.37 8.01 7.92
C PHE A 86 7.93 9.44 8.28
N ARG A 87 8.75 10.39 7.93
CA ARG A 87 8.53 11.83 8.16
C ARG A 87 8.85 12.63 6.90
N PRO A 88 8.29 13.82 6.74
CA PRO A 88 8.72 14.73 5.68
C PRO A 88 10.21 15.07 5.82
N ARG A 89 10.86 15.19 4.68
CA ARG A 89 12.23 15.67 4.53
C ARG A 89 12.27 16.80 3.51
N SER A 90 13.23 17.68 3.63
CA SER A 90 13.52 18.59 2.52
C SER A 90 14.08 17.79 1.32
N PRO A 91 13.94 18.29 0.08
CA PRO A 91 14.47 17.59 -1.10
C PRO A 91 15.96 17.21 -0.96
N ALA A 92 16.78 18.13 -0.48
CA ALA A 92 18.21 17.89 -0.28
C ALA A 92 18.48 16.84 0.81
N GLU A 93 17.70 16.82 1.89
CA GLU A 93 17.81 15.82 2.95
C GLU A 93 17.41 14.43 2.43
N ALA A 94 16.29 14.33 1.72
CA ALA A 94 15.82 13.08 1.13
C ALA A 94 16.84 12.50 0.14
N GLU A 95 17.37 13.33 -0.76
CA GLU A 95 18.41 12.92 -1.72
C GLU A 95 19.68 12.43 -1.01
N ALA A 96 20.15 13.16 -0.01
CA ALA A 96 21.34 12.77 0.75
C ALA A 96 21.14 11.45 1.50
N GLU A 97 19.99 11.24 2.13
CA GLU A 97 19.68 9.99 2.83
C GLU A 97 19.50 8.81 1.85
N VAL A 98 18.85 8.99 0.71
CA VAL A 98 18.73 7.95 -0.33
C VAL A 98 20.10 7.54 -0.85
N ARG A 99 20.99 8.51 -1.11
CA ARG A 99 22.38 8.26 -1.50
C ARG A 99 23.14 7.50 -0.43
N ALA A 100 23.01 7.88 0.84
CA ALA A 100 23.64 7.20 1.97
C ALA A 100 23.14 5.75 2.11
N VAL A 101 21.86 5.49 1.87
CA VAL A 101 21.30 4.12 1.79
C VAL A 101 22.01 3.31 0.70
N ALA A 102 22.11 3.85 -0.51
CA ALA A 102 22.78 3.17 -1.62
C ALA A 102 24.26 2.88 -1.34
N GLU A 103 24.99 3.84 -0.79
CA GLU A 103 26.39 3.66 -0.40
C GLU A 103 26.56 2.58 0.68
N ARG A 104 25.66 2.54 1.67
CA ARG A 104 25.65 1.49 2.71
C ARG A 104 25.42 0.11 2.10
N LEU A 105 24.48 -0.03 1.17
CA LEU A 105 24.21 -1.29 0.47
C LEU A 105 25.40 -1.75 -0.39
N LEU A 106 26.13 -0.83 -1.02
CA LEU A 106 27.34 -1.15 -1.77
C LEU A 106 28.49 -1.60 -0.85
N ALA A 107 28.59 -1.02 0.35
CA ALA A 107 29.65 -1.33 1.32
C ALA A 107 29.36 -2.63 2.09
N GLY A 108 28.12 -3.05 2.21
CA GLY A 108 27.69 -4.18 3.05
C GLY A 108 28.10 -5.58 2.58
N GLY A 109 28.59 -5.72 1.35
CA GLY A 109 28.90 -7.01 0.73
C GLY A 109 27.65 -7.83 0.40
N VAL A 110 27.80 -8.83 -0.45
CA VAL A 110 26.70 -9.73 -0.84
C VAL A 110 26.31 -10.57 0.39
N ARG A 111 25.18 -10.25 0.99
CA ARG A 111 24.54 -11.17 1.94
C ARG A 111 23.97 -12.32 1.15
N ASP A 112 24.52 -13.50 1.35
CA ASP A 112 24.04 -14.75 0.76
C ASP A 112 22.75 -15.18 1.51
N GLU A 113 21.69 -14.39 1.36
CA GLU A 113 20.37 -14.76 1.84
C GLU A 113 19.73 -15.70 0.81
N ALA A 114 19.92 -17.00 1.03
CA ALA A 114 19.18 -18.00 0.26
C ALA A 114 17.71 -17.98 0.69
N GLY A 115 16.78 -17.76 -0.25
CA GLY A 115 15.34 -17.87 0.01
C GLY A 115 14.50 -16.88 -0.80
N THR A 116 13.20 -16.99 -0.64
CA THR A 116 12.17 -16.17 -1.34
C THR A 116 12.31 -14.66 -1.09
N PHE A 117 13.07 -14.26 -0.07
CA PHE A 117 13.30 -12.87 0.33
C PHE A 117 14.71 -12.37 -0.01
N ALA A 118 15.51 -13.19 -0.67
CA ALA A 118 16.84 -12.77 -1.15
C ALA A 118 16.72 -11.54 -2.08
N ARG A 119 17.66 -10.60 -1.95
CA ARG A 119 17.73 -9.43 -2.83
C ARG A 119 19.17 -9.17 -3.27
N ASP A 120 19.33 -8.66 -4.47
CA ASP A 120 20.61 -8.14 -4.94
C ASP A 120 20.80 -6.70 -4.41
N GLU A 121 21.51 -6.55 -3.29
CA GLU A 121 21.77 -5.25 -2.67
C GLU A 121 22.52 -4.30 -3.61
N HIS A 122 23.41 -4.82 -4.46
CA HIS A 122 24.10 -4.00 -5.45
C HIS A 122 23.17 -3.52 -6.57
N ALA A 123 22.20 -4.33 -7.00
CA ALA A 123 21.19 -3.89 -7.96
C ALA A 123 20.28 -2.83 -7.35
N VAL A 124 19.85 -3.02 -6.10
CA VAL A 124 19.09 -2.00 -5.34
C VAL A 124 19.87 -0.69 -5.26
N ALA A 125 21.13 -0.74 -4.86
CA ALA A 125 21.98 0.45 -4.72
C ALA A 125 22.16 1.18 -6.05
N ARG A 126 22.41 0.45 -7.14
CA ARG A 126 22.51 1.05 -8.49
C ARG A 126 21.19 1.73 -8.90
N ALA A 127 20.05 1.10 -8.64
CA ALA A 127 18.76 1.68 -8.93
C ALA A 127 18.52 2.97 -8.13
N LEU A 128 18.84 2.98 -6.83
CA LEU A 128 18.74 4.20 -6.00
C LEU A 128 19.67 5.32 -6.50
N LEU A 129 20.89 5.00 -6.91
CA LEU A 129 21.85 5.98 -7.44
C LEU A 129 21.49 6.48 -8.83
N SER A 130 20.66 5.76 -9.59
CA SER A 130 20.15 6.22 -10.89
C SER A 130 18.99 7.18 -10.78
N LEU A 131 18.36 7.32 -9.60
CA LEU A 131 17.29 8.28 -9.39
C LEU A 131 17.85 9.70 -9.31
N ASP A 132 17.37 10.55 -10.20
CA ASP A 132 17.52 12.00 -10.06
C ASP A 132 16.28 12.56 -9.38
N LEU A 133 16.31 12.66 -8.05
CA LEU A 133 15.18 13.11 -7.25
C LEU A 133 14.86 14.61 -7.43
N SER A 134 15.68 15.33 -8.17
CA SER A 134 15.44 16.73 -8.56
C SER A 134 14.78 16.87 -9.93
N ASP A 135 14.76 15.80 -10.75
CA ASP A 135 14.20 15.77 -12.10
C ASP A 135 12.72 15.39 -12.08
N GLY A 136 11.85 16.39 -11.96
CA GLY A 136 10.40 16.23 -12.01
C GLY A 136 9.75 15.62 -10.74
N PRO A 137 8.43 15.47 -10.76
CA PRO A 137 7.70 14.89 -9.65
C PRO A 137 7.80 13.37 -9.65
N HIS A 138 8.12 12.78 -8.50
CA HIS A 138 8.22 11.35 -8.31
C HIS A 138 6.94 10.78 -7.68
N VAL A 139 6.41 9.71 -8.28
CA VAL A 139 5.30 8.91 -7.76
C VAL A 139 5.81 7.54 -7.40
N ALA A 140 5.50 7.06 -6.19
CA ALA A 140 5.92 5.74 -5.73
C ALA A 140 4.83 4.69 -5.91
N TYR A 141 5.24 3.47 -6.19
CA TYR A 141 4.49 2.24 -5.88
C TYR A 141 5.32 1.44 -4.87
N VAL A 142 4.71 1.02 -3.77
CA VAL A 142 5.36 0.21 -2.74
C VAL A 142 4.54 -1.03 -2.47
N GLY A 143 5.09 -2.21 -2.78
CA GLY A 143 4.38 -3.45 -2.53
C GLY A 143 4.98 -4.66 -3.24
N LYS A 144 4.46 -5.84 -2.92
CA LYS A 144 4.82 -7.04 -3.68
C LYS A 144 4.36 -6.91 -5.12
N LEU A 145 5.22 -7.27 -6.06
CA LEU A 145 4.86 -7.37 -7.47
C LEU A 145 4.10 -8.67 -7.71
N LEU A 146 2.81 -8.63 -7.37
CA LEU A 146 1.85 -9.70 -7.58
C LEU A 146 0.69 -9.15 -8.40
N ARG A 147 0.09 -9.99 -9.23
CA ARG A 147 -1.04 -9.61 -10.09
C ARG A 147 -2.17 -8.90 -9.31
N ASN A 148 -2.53 -9.43 -8.14
CA ASN A 148 -3.60 -8.88 -7.31
C ASN A 148 -3.24 -7.55 -6.61
N LYS A 149 -2.00 -7.10 -6.69
CA LYS A 149 -1.55 -5.79 -6.21
C LYS A 149 -1.70 -4.68 -7.26
N GLY A 150 -2.11 -5.03 -8.48
CA GLY A 150 -2.53 -4.08 -9.51
C GLY A 150 -1.43 -3.18 -10.05
N VAL A 151 -0.15 -3.63 -10.01
CA VAL A 151 0.95 -2.88 -10.60
C VAL A 151 0.82 -2.77 -12.13
N ASP A 152 0.11 -3.72 -12.75
CA ASP A 152 -0.30 -3.69 -14.15
C ASP A 152 -1.23 -2.50 -14.47
N LEU A 153 -2.16 -2.16 -13.57
CA LEU A 153 -3.00 -0.96 -13.72
C LEU A 153 -2.16 0.30 -13.76
N LEU A 154 -1.14 0.39 -12.89
CA LEU A 154 -0.26 1.54 -12.84
C LEU A 154 0.60 1.63 -14.10
N ALA A 155 1.16 0.50 -14.60
CA ALA A 155 1.88 0.46 -15.88
C ALA A 155 1.01 0.95 -17.03
N ALA A 156 -0.25 0.52 -17.08
CA ALA A 156 -1.21 0.93 -18.11
C ALA A 156 -1.67 2.39 -17.97
N ALA A 157 -1.75 2.91 -16.75
CA ALA A 157 -2.12 4.30 -16.47
C ALA A 157 -0.98 5.30 -16.75
N TRP A 158 0.28 4.83 -16.66
CA TRP A 158 1.45 5.71 -16.72
C TRP A 158 1.61 6.47 -18.03
N PRO A 159 1.33 5.90 -19.22
CA PRO A 159 1.32 6.70 -20.47
C PRO A 159 0.33 7.88 -20.44
N LEU A 160 -0.84 7.71 -19.79
CA LEU A 160 -1.80 8.81 -19.65
C LEU A 160 -1.25 9.91 -18.73
N VAL A 161 -0.49 9.53 -17.69
CA VAL A 161 0.21 10.48 -16.82
C VAL A 161 1.29 11.21 -17.60
N LEU A 162 2.12 10.52 -18.38
CA LEU A 162 3.19 11.11 -19.18
C LEU A 162 2.65 12.04 -20.28
N ALA A 163 1.46 11.76 -20.83
CA ALA A 163 0.82 12.63 -21.81
C ALA A 163 0.48 14.01 -21.23
N ALA A 164 0.13 14.10 -19.94
CA ALA A 164 -0.18 15.35 -19.24
C ALA A 164 1.05 15.94 -18.53
N CYS A 165 1.86 15.08 -17.91
CA CYS A 165 3.02 15.45 -17.10
C CYS A 165 4.26 14.69 -17.62
N PRO A 166 4.92 15.16 -18.70
CA PRO A 166 6.02 14.44 -19.37
C PRO A 166 7.23 14.17 -18.47
N ASP A 167 7.46 15.04 -17.48
CA ASP A 167 8.59 14.95 -16.55
C ASP A 167 8.32 14.05 -15.33
N ALA A 168 7.11 13.46 -15.25
CA ALA A 168 6.76 12.58 -14.12
C ALA A 168 7.60 11.31 -14.11
N LYS A 169 8.05 10.91 -12.92
CA LYS A 169 8.84 9.69 -12.70
C LYS A 169 8.06 8.72 -11.80
N LEU A 170 8.12 7.42 -12.13
CA LEU A 170 7.54 6.34 -11.35
C LEU A 170 8.64 5.51 -10.71
N VAL A 171 8.63 5.42 -9.39
CA VAL A 171 9.53 4.55 -8.63
C VAL A 171 8.76 3.34 -8.13
N VAL A 172 9.12 2.16 -8.61
CA VAL A 172 8.49 0.89 -8.24
C VAL A 172 9.36 0.15 -7.24
N VAL A 173 8.92 0.15 -5.98
CA VAL A 173 9.59 -0.52 -4.86
C VAL A 173 8.89 -1.84 -4.57
N GLY A 174 9.60 -2.96 -4.77
CA GLY A 174 9.05 -4.26 -4.48
C GLY A 174 9.67 -5.41 -5.27
N PHE A 175 9.15 -6.60 -5.00
CA PHE A 175 9.55 -7.86 -5.61
C PHE A 175 8.33 -8.80 -5.69
N GLY A 176 8.42 -9.84 -6.49
CA GLY A 176 7.37 -10.86 -6.60
C GLY A 176 7.31 -11.50 -7.97
N ASP A 177 6.46 -12.50 -8.10
CA ASP A 177 6.37 -13.37 -9.27
C ASP A 177 5.88 -12.65 -10.54
N PHE A 178 5.27 -11.48 -10.39
CA PHE A 178 4.80 -10.66 -11.52
C PHE A 178 5.87 -9.64 -12.00
N ALA A 179 7.08 -9.64 -11.45
CA ALA A 179 8.10 -8.65 -11.78
C ALA A 179 8.55 -8.71 -13.26
N GLU A 180 8.81 -9.91 -13.78
CA GLU A 180 9.18 -10.11 -15.17
C GLU A 180 8.04 -9.76 -16.14
N SER A 181 6.80 -10.13 -15.79
CA SER A 181 5.61 -9.79 -16.57
C SER A 181 5.34 -8.28 -16.58
N PHE A 182 5.63 -7.58 -15.46
CA PHE A 182 5.56 -6.13 -15.41
C PHE A 182 6.57 -5.49 -16.39
N ASP A 183 7.82 -5.95 -16.40
CA ASP A 183 8.84 -5.45 -17.32
C ASP A 183 8.47 -5.72 -18.77
N ALA A 184 7.95 -6.93 -19.07
CA ALA A 184 7.45 -7.29 -20.40
C ALA A 184 6.28 -6.39 -20.83
N LEU A 185 5.35 -6.08 -19.91
CA LEU A 185 4.22 -5.19 -20.16
C LEU A 185 4.70 -3.76 -20.47
N VAL A 186 5.61 -3.21 -19.66
CA VAL A 186 6.20 -1.88 -19.87
C VAL A 186 6.92 -1.84 -21.25
N SER A 187 7.69 -2.87 -21.56
CA SER A 187 8.40 -2.97 -22.84
C SER A 187 7.43 -3.02 -24.03
N ALA A 188 6.42 -3.89 -23.99
CA ALA A 188 5.42 -4.02 -25.06
C ALA A 188 4.64 -2.72 -25.28
N LEU A 189 4.20 -2.07 -24.21
CA LEU A 189 3.53 -0.76 -24.30
C LEU A 189 4.44 0.30 -24.90
N SER A 190 5.72 0.34 -24.53
CA SER A 190 6.67 1.38 -24.98
C SER A 190 6.94 1.35 -26.48
N ILE A 191 6.86 0.17 -27.10
CA ILE A 191 7.03 0.01 -28.55
C ILE A 191 5.71 -0.08 -29.31
N GLY A 192 4.56 -0.04 -28.59
CA GLY A 192 3.22 -0.12 -29.18
C GLY A 192 2.85 -1.52 -29.68
N ASP A 193 3.47 -2.58 -29.15
CA ASP A 193 3.14 -3.97 -29.47
C ASP A 193 1.89 -4.43 -28.72
N LEU A 194 0.72 -4.06 -29.22
CA LEU A 194 -0.56 -4.39 -28.60
C LEU A 194 -0.86 -5.90 -28.65
N ASP A 195 -0.33 -6.64 -29.59
CA ASP A 195 -0.49 -8.11 -29.65
C ASP A 195 0.22 -8.76 -28.45
N ALA A 196 1.45 -8.34 -28.16
CA ALA A 196 2.15 -8.78 -26.96
C ALA A 196 1.42 -8.36 -25.66
N VAL A 197 0.89 -7.14 -25.61
CA VAL A 197 0.07 -6.68 -24.47
C VAL A 197 -1.16 -7.56 -24.27
N HIS A 198 -1.91 -7.88 -25.35
CA HIS A 198 -3.05 -8.80 -25.27
C HIS A 198 -2.64 -10.21 -24.83
N GLY A 199 -1.48 -10.69 -25.27
CA GLY A 199 -0.90 -11.97 -24.84
C GLY A 199 -0.70 -12.01 -23.31
N LEU A 200 -0.06 -10.99 -22.75
CA LEU A 200 0.16 -10.84 -21.30
C LEU A 200 -1.18 -10.71 -20.55
N CYS A 201 -2.13 -9.97 -21.11
CA CYS A 201 -3.47 -9.84 -20.52
C CYS A 201 -4.18 -11.19 -20.42
N ALA A 202 -4.09 -12.03 -21.44
CA ALA A 202 -4.68 -13.37 -21.46
C ALA A 202 -3.99 -14.31 -20.46
N GLU A 203 -2.64 -14.32 -20.45
CA GLU A 203 -1.85 -15.14 -19.54
C GLU A 203 -2.11 -14.85 -18.07
N HIS A 204 -2.19 -13.56 -17.72
CA HIS A 204 -2.32 -13.12 -16.33
C HIS A 204 -3.74 -12.71 -15.95
N ALA A 205 -4.73 -12.81 -16.85
CA ALA A 205 -6.12 -12.38 -16.65
C ALA A 205 -6.23 -10.91 -16.18
N LEU A 206 -5.55 -10.00 -16.89
CA LEU A 206 -5.49 -8.56 -16.56
C LEU A 206 -6.75 -7.84 -17.06
N ARG A 207 -7.89 -8.17 -16.48
CA ARG A 207 -9.23 -7.78 -16.96
C ARG A 207 -9.45 -6.27 -17.06
N HIS A 208 -8.80 -5.47 -16.22
CA HIS A 208 -8.96 -4.03 -16.22
C HIS A 208 -8.18 -3.38 -17.36
N LEU A 209 -7.00 -3.93 -17.69
CA LEU A 209 -6.25 -3.52 -18.86
C LEU A 209 -6.95 -3.92 -20.14
N VAL A 210 -7.52 -5.15 -20.21
CA VAL A 210 -8.36 -5.57 -21.35
C VAL A 210 -9.51 -4.59 -21.56
N ALA A 211 -10.26 -4.26 -20.50
CA ALA A 211 -11.38 -3.31 -20.59
C ALA A 211 -10.93 -1.92 -21.11
N PHE A 212 -9.77 -1.44 -20.70
CA PHE A 212 -9.19 -0.18 -21.18
C PHE A 212 -8.84 -0.26 -22.69
N LEU A 213 -8.21 -1.35 -23.13
CA LEU A 213 -7.85 -1.56 -24.55
C LEU A 213 -9.10 -1.68 -25.43
N ASP A 214 -10.08 -2.48 -25.00
CA ASP A 214 -11.35 -2.70 -25.72
C ASP A 214 -12.17 -1.40 -25.87
N ALA A 215 -12.03 -0.48 -24.90
CA ALA A 215 -12.62 0.85 -24.97
C ALA A 215 -11.87 1.83 -25.89
N GLY A 216 -10.81 1.39 -26.55
CA GLY A 216 -9.98 2.22 -27.42
C GLY A 216 -9.03 3.15 -26.65
N GLY A 217 -8.70 2.80 -25.40
CA GLY A 217 -7.84 3.61 -24.54
C GLY A 217 -6.39 3.72 -25.01
N ALA A 218 -5.90 2.75 -25.80
CA ALA A 218 -4.56 2.78 -26.41
C ALA A 218 -4.59 3.50 -27.77
N ASP A 219 -5.02 4.74 -27.80
CA ASP A 219 -5.03 5.59 -28.99
C ASP A 219 -3.63 6.10 -29.37
N ALA A 220 -3.53 6.87 -30.45
CA ALA A 220 -2.26 7.37 -30.96
C ALA A 220 -1.52 8.29 -29.96
N ALA A 221 -2.24 9.05 -29.13
CA ALA A 221 -1.66 9.92 -28.13
C ALA A 221 -1.09 9.10 -26.96
N TYR A 222 -1.85 8.10 -26.51
CA TYR A 222 -1.40 7.14 -25.51
C TYR A 222 -0.12 6.41 -25.94
N LEU A 223 -0.10 5.87 -27.18
CA LEU A 223 1.06 5.15 -27.72
C LEU A 223 2.27 6.07 -27.94
N ALA A 224 2.05 7.34 -28.27
CA ALA A 224 3.13 8.31 -28.35
C ALA A 224 3.76 8.57 -26.97
N ALA A 225 2.96 8.75 -25.93
CA ALA A 225 3.41 8.95 -24.56
C ALA A 225 4.05 7.68 -23.96
N ALA A 226 3.55 6.49 -24.33
CA ALA A 226 4.08 5.21 -23.87
C ALA A 226 5.55 4.98 -24.22
N ARG A 227 6.07 5.64 -25.25
CA ARG A 227 7.50 5.59 -25.61
C ARG A 227 8.41 6.12 -24.50
N GLY A 228 7.90 6.98 -23.62
CA GLY A 228 8.61 7.50 -22.45
C GLY A 228 8.68 6.55 -21.26
N LEU A 229 7.98 5.41 -21.29
CA LEU A 229 7.92 4.48 -20.17
C LEU A 229 9.31 4.01 -19.68
N PRO A 230 10.25 3.59 -20.55
CA PRO A 230 11.56 3.09 -20.09
C PRO A 230 12.38 4.15 -19.33
N ASP A 231 12.26 5.42 -19.71
CA ASP A 231 13.02 6.54 -19.13
C ASP A 231 12.32 7.16 -17.90
N SER A 232 11.05 6.80 -17.67
CA SER A 232 10.24 7.34 -16.60
C SER A 232 10.01 6.36 -15.44
N ILE A 233 10.30 5.07 -15.60
CA ILE A 233 10.06 4.03 -14.60
C ILE A 233 11.37 3.46 -14.08
N THR A 234 11.59 3.58 -12.77
CA THR A 234 12.72 2.95 -12.08
C THR A 234 12.23 1.89 -11.12
N ARG A 235 12.70 0.64 -11.25
CA ARG A 235 12.47 -0.42 -10.27
C ARG A 235 13.65 -0.54 -9.33
N THR A 236 13.42 -0.33 -8.03
CA THR A 236 14.48 -0.44 -7.02
C THR A 236 14.68 -1.86 -6.49
N GLY A 237 13.70 -2.75 -6.67
CA GLY A 237 13.64 -3.99 -5.91
C GLY A 237 13.09 -3.77 -4.50
N ARG A 238 13.32 -4.73 -3.59
CA ARG A 238 12.87 -4.68 -2.21
C ARG A 238 13.73 -3.69 -1.40
N LEU A 239 13.06 -2.79 -0.68
CA LEU A 239 13.66 -1.94 0.35
C LEU A 239 13.14 -2.33 1.72
N GLU A 240 13.99 -2.22 2.75
CA GLU A 240 13.56 -2.26 4.14
C GLU A 240 12.95 -0.91 4.57
N HIS A 241 12.26 -0.85 5.71
CA HIS A 241 11.55 0.37 6.13
C HIS A 241 12.47 1.59 6.29
N ASP A 242 13.67 1.40 6.84
CA ASP A 242 14.66 2.47 7.00
C ASP A 242 15.27 2.94 5.67
N GLU A 243 15.27 2.08 4.65
CA GLU A 243 15.71 2.40 3.29
C GLU A 243 14.60 3.06 2.47
N LEU A 244 13.35 2.64 2.71
CA LEU A 244 12.16 3.17 2.03
C LEU A 244 11.79 4.57 2.50
N ALA A 245 11.90 4.85 3.79
CA ALA A 245 11.41 6.07 4.40
C ALA A 245 11.97 7.36 3.76
N PRO A 246 13.29 7.50 3.50
CA PRO A 246 13.82 8.68 2.81
C PRO A 246 13.35 8.77 1.35
N LEU A 247 13.27 7.65 0.63
CA LEU A 247 12.79 7.62 -0.75
C LEU A 247 11.33 8.04 -0.84
N LEU A 248 10.48 7.52 0.05
CA LEU A 248 9.05 7.85 0.07
C LEU A 248 8.80 9.33 0.40
N SER A 249 9.65 9.94 1.24
CA SER A 249 9.56 11.36 1.54
C SER A 249 9.98 12.26 0.36
N ALA A 250 10.76 11.75 -0.59
CA ALA A 250 11.09 12.42 -1.83
C ALA A 250 9.97 12.33 -2.88
N CYS A 251 9.05 11.37 -2.73
CA CYS A 251 7.93 11.22 -3.64
C CYS A 251 6.78 12.16 -3.27
N THR A 252 6.10 12.72 -4.28
CA THR A 252 4.95 13.60 -4.07
C THR A 252 3.66 12.82 -3.84
N ALA A 253 3.55 11.61 -4.40
CA ALA A 253 2.42 10.71 -4.21
C ALA A 253 2.88 9.24 -4.15
N GLN A 254 2.02 8.38 -3.59
CA GLN A 254 2.15 6.93 -3.66
C GLN A 254 0.85 6.31 -4.15
N VAL A 255 0.95 5.41 -5.13
CA VAL A 255 -0.19 4.64 -5.63
C VAL A 255 -0.27 3.28 -4.95
N VAL A 256 -1.47 2.91 -4.48
CA VAL A 256 -1.79 1.59 -3.93
C VAL A 256 -2.92 0.98 -4.75
N SER A 257 -2.56 0.35 -5.85
CA SER A 257 -3.46 -0.09 -6.93
C SER A 257 -4.05 -1.50 -6.74
N SER A 258 -4.00 -2.07 -5.54
CA SER A 258 -4.48 -3.43 -5.29
C SER A 258 -5.87 -3.68 -5.86
N THR A 259 -6.04 -4.77 -6.62
CA THR A 259 -7.33 -5.20 -7.18
C THR A 259 -7.99 -6.29 -6.34
N PHE A 260 -7.36 -6.67 -5.23
CA PHE A 260 -7.85 -7.65 -4.27
C PHE A 260 -8.01 -7.00 -2.89
N PRO A 261 -9.00 -7.41 -2.09
CA PRO A 261 -9.24 -6.82 -0.77
C PRO A 261 -8.01 -6.82 0.14
N GLU A 262 -7.70 -5.66 0.69
CA GLU A 262 -6.63 -5.45 1.66
C GLU A 262 -7.18 -5.36 3.08
N ALA A 263 -6.44 -5.92 4.03
CA ALA A 263 -6.85 -5.90 5.42
C ALA A 263 -6.84 -4.47 6.01
N TYR A 264 -5.87 -3.63 5.56
CA TYR A 264 -5.76 -2.25 6.02
C TYR A 264 -5.16 -1.33 4.93
N GLY A 265 -3.88 -1.46 4.61
CA GLY A 265 -3.16 -0.58 3.68
C GLY A 265 -2.09 0.25 4.39
N MET A 266 -1.20 -0.44 5.12
CA MET A 266 -0.10 0.20 5.86
C MET A 266 0.71 1.18 5.02
N VAL A 267 1.03 0.78 3.80
CA VAL A 267 1.84 1.60 2.89
C VAL A 267 1.20 2.95 2.57
N ALA A 268 -0.15 3.06 2.58
CA ALA A 268 -0.84 4.34 2.42
C ALA A 268 -0.71 5.24 3.67
N ALA A 269 -0.70 4.65 4.86
CA ALA A 269 -0.46 5.38 6.11
C ALA A 269 1.00 5.83 6.22
N GLU A 270 1.96 5.01 5.79
CA GLU A 270 3.38 5.34 5.68
C GLU A 270 3.62 6.49 4.70
N ALA A 271 2.97 6.45 3.53
CA ALA A 271 3.01 7.54 2.55
C ALA A 271 2.52 8.86 3.17
N ALA A 272 1.35 8.84 3.82
CA ALA A 272 0.79 10.02 4.47
C ALA A 272 1.73 10.57 5.56
N ALA A 273 2.37 9.69 6.36
CA ALA A 273 3.34 10.09 7.38
C ALA A 273 4.60 10.72 6.76
N ALA A 274 5.07 10.21 5.62
CA ALA A 274 6.21 10.74 4.87
C ALA A 274 5.88 12.03 4.10
N GLY A 275 4.59 12.40 3.98
CA GLY A 275 4.12 13.56 3.25
C GLY A 275 3.83 13.30 1.77
N ALA A 276 3.80 12.05 1.32
CA ALA A 276 3.33 11.68 -0.01
C ALA A 276 1.81 11.46 0.00
N LEU A 277 1.10 11.96 -1.03
CA LEU A 277 -0.35 11.73 -1.15
C LEU A 277 -0.61 10.24 -1.46
N PRO A 278 -1.33 9.49 -0.60
CA PRO A 278 -1.72 8.13 -0.94
C PRO A 278 -2.92 8.15 -1.88
N ILE A 279 -2.79 7.54 -3.05
CA ILE A 279 -3.85 7.33 -4.05
C ILE A 279 -4.18 5.84 -4.05
N VAL A 280 -5.31 5.45 -3.46
CA VAL A 280 -5.61 4.05 -3.18
C VAL A 280 -6.82 3.53 -3.96
N ALA A 281 -6.84 2.23 -4.21
CA ALA A 281 -8.01 1.57 -4.76
C ALA A 281 -9.20 1.65 -3.78
N ALA A 282 -10.37 2.10 -4.25
CA ALA A 282 -11.54 2.41 -3.43
C ALA A 282 -12.29 1.14 -2.99
N HIS A 283 -11.66 0.30 -2.17
CA HIS A 283 -12.29 -0.89 -1.57
C HIS A 283 -11.57 -1.32 -0.28
N SER A 284 -12.26 -2.14 0.52
CA SER A 284 -11.74 -2.84 1.71
C SER A 284 -11.01 -1.91 2.71
N GLY A 285 -9.95 -2.37 3.33
CA GLY A 285 -9.15 -1.57 4.25
C GLY A 285 -8.46 -0.37 3.61
N LEU A 286 -8.22 -0.37 2.29
CA LEU A 286 -7.66 0.78 1.56
C LEU A 286 -8.62 1.97 1.58
N ASP A 287 -9.90 1.73 1.30
CA ASP A 287 -10.93 2.77 1.35
C ASP A 287 -11.09 3.34 2.76
N GLU A 288 -10.96 2.50 3.78
CA GLU A 288 -11.04 2.91 5.18
C GLU A 288 -9.84 3.78 5.61
N VAL A 289 -8.62 3.48 5.15
CA VAL A 289 -7.45 4.35 5.37
C VAL A 289 -7.66 5.71 4.72
N ALA A 290 -8.11 5.75 3.47
CA ALA A 290 -8.43 6.99 2.77
C ALA A 290 -9.53 7.78 3.51
N ALA A 291 -10.59 7.09 3.99
CA ALA A 291 -11.64 7.70 4.80
C ALA A 291 -11.10 8.30 6.11
N THR A 292 -10.12 7.65 6.71
CA THR A 292 -9.48 8.11 7.96
C THR A 292 -8.60 9.35 7.74
N LEU A 293 -7.95 9.47 6.58
CA LEU A 293 -7.12 10.61 6.21
C LEU A 293 -7.93 11.82 5.72
N ALA A 294 -9.10 11.57 5.12
CA ALA A 294 -9.92 12.58 4.45
C ALA A 294 -10.38 13.78 5.33
N PRO A 295 -10.78 13.63 6.61
CA PRO A 295 -11.43 14.73 7.36
C PRO A 295 -10.59 16.00 7.51
N GLY A 296 -9.25 15.89 7.50
CA GLY A 296 -8.34 17.03 7.59
C GLY A 296 -8.03 17.72 6.25
N LEU A 297 -8.56 17.23 5.14
CA LEU A 297 -8.20 17.68 3.79
C LEU A 297 -9.31 18.54 3.15
N PRO A 298 -8.96 19.47 2.24
CA PRO A 298 -9.93 20.14 1.39
C PRO A 298 -10.65 19.16 0.45
N ALA A 299 -11.82 19.54 -0.07
CA ALA A 299 -12.70 18.66 -0.84
C ALA A 299 -11.98 18.04 -2.05
N GLU A 300 -11.22 18.83 -2.79
CA GLU A 300 -10.48 18.42 -3.97
C GLU A 300 -9.47 17.32 -3.63
N ALA A 301 -8.73 17.48 -2.54
CA ALA A 301 -7.73 16.51 -2.10
C ALA A 301 -8.35 15.19 -1.59
N ARG A 302 -9.56 15.26 -0.98
CA ARG A 302 -10.26 14.04 -0.54
C ARG A 302 -10.62 13.12 -1.70
N GLU A 303 -11.00 13.68 -2.84
CA GLU A 303 -11.32 12.92 -4.04
C GLU A 303 -10.09 12.26 -4.65
N LEU A 304 -8.91 12.88 -4.51
CA LEU A 304 -7.65 12.33 -5.02
C LEU A 304 -7.18 11.10 -4.25
N LEU A 305 -7.59 10.94 -2.99
CA LEU A 305 -7.19 9.77 -2.19
C LEU A 305 -7.64 8.43 -2.78
N ARG A 306 -8.60 8.42 -3.70
CA ARG A 306 -9.28 7.20 -4.14
C ARG A 306 -9.48 7.16 -5.64
N PHE A 307 -9.35 5.96 -6.21
CA PHE A 307 -9.81 5.68 -7.57
C PHE A 307 -10.67 4.41 -7.58
N ALA A 308 -11.63 4.32 -8.50
CA ALA A 308 -12.53 3.18 -8.59
C ALA A 308 -11.85 2.00 -9.31
N VAL A 309 -11.97 0.79 -8.76
CA VAL A 309 -11.51 -0.45 -9.41
C VAL A 309 -12.65 -1.03 -10.25
N GLY A 310 -12.59 -0.82 -11.56
CA GLY A 310 -13.64 -1.21 -12.51
C GLY A 310 -13.15 -1.13 -13.94
N PRO A 311 -14.05 -1.09 -14.92
CA PRO A 311 -13.69 -0.97 -16.33
C PRO A 311 -12.87 0.26 -16.69
N HIS A 312 -13.01 1.33 -15.90
CA HIS A 312 -12.32 2.61 -16.09
C HIS A 312 -11.11 2.80 -15.15
N ALA A 313 -10.70 1.75 -14.43
CA ALA A 313 -9.66 1.84 -13.39
C ALA A 313 -8.35 2.48 -13.88
N VAL A 314 -7.93 2.18 -15.12
CA VAL A 314 -6.72 2.76 -15.73
C VAL A 314 -6.85 4.27 -15.87
N SER A 315 -7.93 4.76 -16.45
CA SER A 315 -8.18 6.20 -16.66
C SER A 315 -8.45 6.93 -15.34
N ASP A 316 -9.19 6.31 -14.41
CA ASP A 316 -9.49 6.90 -13.10
C ASP A 316 -8.20 7.07 -12.28
N LEU A 317 -7.34 6.06 -12.26
CA LEU A 317 -6.04 6.13 -11.59
C LEU A 317 -5.17 7.23 -12.20
N ALA A 318 -5.01 7.24 -13.53
CA ALA A 318 -4.24 8.28 -14.23
C ALA A 318 -4.77 9.68 -13.89
N GLY A 319 -6.09 9.88 -13.95
CA GLY A 319 -6.73 11.16 -13.65
C GLY A 319 -6.45 11.65 -12.21
N ARG A 320 -6.39 10.75 -11.21
CA ARG A 320 -6.03 11.13 -9.83
C ARG A 320 -4.56 11.57 -9.72
N VAL A 321 -3.66 10.84 -10.37
CA VAL A 321 -2.23 11.18 -10.39
C VAL A 321 -2.02 12.52 -11.08
N VAL A 322 -2.58 12.70 -12.28
CA VAL A 322 -2.46 13.97 -13.05
C VAL A 322 -3.01 15.14 -12.25
N ALA A 323 -4.24 15.02 -11.70
CA ALA A 323 -4.84 16.11 -10.93
C ALA A 323 -4.01 16.50 -9.69
N TRP A 324 -3.30 15.55 -9.08
CA TRP A 324 -2.35 15.85 -8.01
C TRP A 324 -1.10 16.56 -8.55
N LEU A 325 -0.51 16.06 -9.63
CA LEU A 325 0.73 16.64 -10.19
C LEU A 325 0.55 18.02 -10.77
N GLU A 326 -0.65 18.34 -11.27
CA GLU A 326 -1.01 19.67 -11.80
C GLU A 326 -1.48 20.67 -10.73
N MET A 327 -1.65 20.21 -9.48
CA MET A 327 -2.07 21.09 -8.38
C MET A 327 -0.98 22.10 -8.03
N GLU A 328 -1.38 23.31 -7.69
CA GLU A 328 -0.45 24.38 -7.29
C GLU A 328 0.42 23.94 -6.09
N PRO A 329 1.74 24.22 -6.11
CA PRO A 329 2.69 23.75 -5.08
C PRO A 329 2.29 24.15 -3.65
N GLU A 330 1.72 25.34 -3.47
CA GLU A 330 1.26 25.82 -2.16
C GLU A 330 0.08 24.99 -1.63
N GLN A 331 -0.82 24.56 -2.50
CA GLN A 331 -1.94 23.69 -2.14
C GLN A 331 -1.44 22.28 -1.80
N GLN A 332 -0.52 21.74 -2.61
CA GLN A 332 0.11 20.45 -2.32
C GLN A 332 0.78 20.46 -0.93
N GLU A 333 1.53 21.52 -0.61
CA GLU A 333 2.22 21.61 0.69
C GLU A 333 1.24 21.67 1.87
N ALA A 334 0.15 22.42 1.75
CA ALA A 334 -0.89 22.48 2.77
C ALA A 334 -1.56 21.12 3.00
N ILE A 335 -1.80 20.37 1.92
CA ILE A 335 -2.36 19.01 1.97
C ILE A 335 -1.36 18.04 2.61
N ARG A 336 -0.09 18.10 2.22
CA ARG A 336 0.99 17.29 2.80
C ARG A 336 1.11 17.51 4.30
N ALA A 337 1.11 18.75 4.76
CA ALA A 337 1.16 19.09 6.18
C ALA A 337 -0.03 18.50 6.96
N SER A 338 -1.25 18.56 6.38
CA SER A 338 -2.45 17.98 6.97
C SER A 338 -2.39 16.45 7.03
N LEU A 339 -1.91 15.78 5.98
CA LEU A 339 -1.70 14.32 5.95
C LEU A 339 -0.73 13.87 7.04
N VAL A 340 0.42 14.53 7.15
CA VAL A 340 1.44 14.23 8.16
C VAL A 340 0.88 14.40 9.58
N GLY A 341 0.19 15.51 9.84
CA GLY A 341 -0.43 15.77 11.14
C GLY A 341 -1.47 14.70 11.51
N THR A 342 -2.25 14.26 10.53
CA THR A 342 -3.25 13.20 10.72
C THR A 342 -2.59 11.84 10.93
N ALA A 343 -1.59 11.49 10.12
CA ALA A 343 -0.87 10.22 10.24
C ALA A 343 -0.18 10.08 11.61
N ARG A 344 0.54 11.11 12.07
CA ARG A 344 1.18 11.12 13.40
C ARG A 344 0.18 10.91 14.53
N ARG A 345 -0.96 11.60 14.46
CA ARG A 345 -1.98 11.52 15.51
C ARG A 345 -2.67 10.16 15.58
N LEU A 346 -2.98 9.55 14.41
CA LEU A 346 -3.83 8.37 14.34
C LEU A 346 -3.06 7.05 14.21
N PHE A 347 -1.86 7.08 13.65
CA PHE A 347 -1.09 5.87 13.36
C PHE A 347 0.22 5.78 14.15
N GLY A 348 0.58 6.79 14.94
CA GLY A 348 1.77 6.74 15.78
C GLY A 348 1.74 5.59 16.79
N TRP A 349 2.90 4.99 17.08
CA TRP A 349 3.02 3.82 17.95
C TRP A 349 2.51 4.04 19.38
N ASP A 350 2.61 5.26 19.93
CA ASP A 350 2.11 5.57 21.29
C ASP A 350 0.59 5.39 21.39
N GLY A 351 -0.15 5.86 20.38
CA GLY A 351 -1.60 5.67 20.29
C GLY A 351 -1.98 4.20 20.12
N VAL A 352 -1.25 3.46 19.29
CA VAL A 352 -1.47 2.03 19.09
C VAL A 352 -1.18 1.24 20.36
N ALA A 353 -0.08 1.52 21.07
CA ALA A 353 0.28 0.85 22.32
C ALA A 353 -0.78 1.12 23.40
N SER A 354 -1.21 2.37 23.56
CA SER A 354 -2.28 2.74 24.49
C SER A 354 -3.58 2.01 24.17
N GLY A 355 -3.95 1.90 22.89
CA GLY A 355 -5.11 1.16 22.44
C GLY A 355 -5.02 -0.35 22.74
N VAL A 356 -3.85 -0.97 22.55
CA VAL A 356 -3.64 -2.39 22.90
C VAL A 356 -3.78 -2.63 24.40
N ILE A 357 -3.24 -1.74 25.24
CA ILE A 357 -3.36 -1.82 26.69
C ILE A 357 -4.83 -1.67 27.12
N ALA A 358 -5.54 -0.67 26.59
CA ALA A 358 -6.96 -0.46 26.86
C ALA A 358 -7.80 -1.69 26.45
N ALA A 359 -7.50 -2.27 25.28
CA ALA A 359 -8.16 -3.47 24.79
C ALA A 359 -7.93 -4.68 25.70
N ALA A 360 -6.68 -4.91 26.16
CA ALA A 360 -6.38 -6.01 27.08
C ALA A 360 -7.11 -5.87 28.41
N GLN A 361 -7.35 -4.65 28.86
CA GLN A 361 -8.07 -4.33 30.09
C GLN A 361 -9.60 -4.24 29.92
N GLY A 362 -10.11 -4.45 28.69
CA GLY A 362 -11.55 -4.37 28.38
C GLY A 362 -12.13 -2.94 28.46
N ARG A 363 -11.30 -1.89 28.37
CA ARG A 363 -11.72 -0.48 28.40
C ARG A 363 -12.22 -0.04 27.01
N HIS A 364 -13.38 -0.55 26.63
CA HIS A 364 -13.94 -0.39 25.27
C HIS A 364 -14.27 1.06 24.91
N ASP A 365 -14.59 1.92 25.92
CA ASP A 365 -14.93 3.32 25.70
C ASP A 365 -13.73 4.17 25.27
N GLU A 366 -12.51 3.69 25.50
CA GLU A 366 -11.26 4.32 25.07
C GLU A 366 -10.82 3.90 23.66
N LEU A 367 -11.56 2.98 23.04
CA LEU A 367 -11.23 2.40 21.74
C LEU A 367 -12.19 2.87 20.66
N ALA A 368 -11.68 3.08 19.45
CA ALA A 368 -12.49 3.44 18.30
C ALA A 368 -13.50 2.32 17.96
N PRO A 369 -14.80 2.65 17.81
CA PRO A 369 -15.80 1.68 17.36
C PRO A 369 -15.54 1.24 15.92
N LEU A 370 -16.20 0.16 15.50
CA LEU A 370 -16.27 -0.22 14.09
C LEU A 370 -17.07 0.82 13.29
N PRO A 371 -16.70 1.09 12.03
CA PRO A 371 -17.40 1.99 11.14
C PRO A 371 -18.74 1.40 10.68
#